data_347063991833bef9a182ad0a56dca9dd
#
_entry.id   347063991833bef9a182ad0a56dca9dd
#
_cell.length_a   1.000
_cell.length_b   1.000
_cell.length_c   1.000
_cell.angle_alpha   90.00
_cell.angle_beta   90.00
_cell.angle_gamma   90.00
#
_symmetry.space_group_name_H-M   'P 1'
#
loop_
_entity.id
_entity.type
_entity.pdbx_description
1 polymer ?
#
loop_
_entity_poly.entity_id
_entity_poly.type
_entity_poly.pdbx_seq_one_letter_code
_entity_poly.pdbx_strand_id
1 'polypeptide(L)'
;KAEKDTKGKKVKDAPKPYTEESDFVFFKFKMKASGVNRKTQEKFSQRPTLFDAKKNPISADTSIWGGSIMKVAYQPMPYFTPMLGAGVSLRLKAVQVIKLVQGKSDNNIFKEEDGFETKSNSESENSNVQPTEVQASSDF
;
A
#
# COMPACT_ATOMS: atom_id res chain seq x y z
N LYS A 1 12.06 -12.36 -27.24
CA LYS A 1 13.38 -12.67 -27.80
C LYS A 1 14.41 -12.26 -26.77
N ALA A 2 14.80 -13.19 -25.89
CA ALA A 2 16.04 -13.08 -25.14
C ALA A 2 17.16 -13.53 -26.06
N GLU A 3 17.69 -12.59 -26.80
CA GLU A 3 18.76 -12.86 -27.76
C GLU A 3 20.12 -12.68 -27.11
N LYS A 4 20.86 -13.80 -27.13
CA LYS A 4 22.31 -13.90 -27.17
C LYS A 4 23.10 -12.66 -26.73
N ASP A 5 23.44 -12.64 -25.47
CA ASP A 5 24.68 -12.00 -25.08
C ASP A 5 25.47 -12.95 -24.17
N THR A 6 26.62 -13.26 -24.66
CA THR A 6 27.76 -14.00 -24.16
C THR A 6 27.92 -15.39 -24.78
N LYS A 7 28.73 -15.41 -25.86
CA LYS A 7 29.50 -16.57 -26.31
C LYS A 7 28.79 -17.94 -26.29
N GLY A 8 27.65 -18.07 -26.97
CA GLY A 8 27.07 -19.39 -27.25
C GLY A 8 26.54 -20.18 -26.05
N LYS A 9 26.52 -19.63 -24.85
CA LYS A 9 25.87 -20.25 -23.69
C LYS A 9 24.38 -19.97 -23.73
N LYS A 10 23.55 -21.02 -23.66
CA LYS A 10 22.11 -20.87 -23.48
C LYS A 10 21.86 -20.05 -22.23
N VAL A 11 21.14 -18.93 -22.37
CA VAL A 11 20.69 -18.13 -21.23
C VAL A 11 19.68 -18.97 -20.43
N LYS A 12 19.89 -19.09 -19.13
CA LYS A 12 18.99 -19.79 -18.25
C LYS A 12 17.70 -18.97 -18.11
N ASP A 13 16.56 -19.64 -18.12
CA ASP A 13 15.29 -18.99 -17.85
C ASP A 13 15.11 -18.79 -16.34
N ALA A 14 14.73 -17.56 -15.96
CA ALA A 14 14.36 -17.25 -14.59
C ALA A 14 12.98 -17.83 -14.25
N PRO A 15 12.65 -17.98 -12.95
CA PRO A 15 11.33 -18.44 -12.54
C PRO A 15 10.22 -17.58 -13.14
N LYS A 16 9.14 -18.23 -13.56
CA LYS A 16 7.96 -17.56 -14.09
C LYS A 16 7.32 -16.67 -13.03
N PRO A 17 6.64 -15.55 -13.41
CA PRO A 17 5.95 -14.67 -12.50
C PRO A 17 4.60 -15.22 -12.00
N TYR A 18 4.32 -16.48 -12.28
CA TYR A 18 3.11 -17.18 -11.88
C TYR A 18 3.42 -18.61 -11.47
N THR A 19 2.52 -19.18 -10.68
CA THR A 19 2.55 -20.59 -10.26
C THR A 19 1.20 -21.22 -10.59
N GLU A 20 1.21 -22.40 -11.13
CA GLU A 20 0.01 -23.19 -11.42
C GLU A 20 -0.15 -24.26 -10.34
N GLU A 21 -1.33 -24.32 -9.74
CA GLU A 21 -1.73 -25.35 -8.78
C GLU A 21 -3.09 -25.86 -9.18
N SER A 22 -3.23 -27.18 -9.42
CA SER A 22 -4.46 -27.89 -9.77
C SER A 22 -5.54 -27.06 -10.52
N ASP A 23 -6.32 -26.27 -9.79
CA ASP A 23 -7.44 -25.48 -10.32
C ASP A 23 -7.20 -23.97 -10.33
N PHE A 24 -6.02 -23.54 -9.86
CA PHE A 24 -5.71 -22.11 -9.69
C PHE A 24 -4.39 -21.72 -10.30
N VAL A 25 -4.32 -20.49 -10.76
CA VAL A 25 -3.07 -19.86 -11.20
C VAL A 25 -2.81 -18.64 -10.34
N PHE A 26 -1.65 -18.62 -9.69
CA PHE A 26 -1.23 -17.54 -8.81
C PHE A 26 -0.29 -16.61 -9.55
N PHE A 27 -0.68 -15.36 -9.75
CA PHE A 27 0.18 -14.32 -10.33
C PHE A 27 0.78 -13.45 -9.24
N LYS A 28 2.05 -13.12 -9.39
CA LYS A 28 2.76 -12.23 -8.49
C LYS A 28 3.00 -10.87 -9.13
N PHE A 29 2.27 -9.86 -8.68
CA PHE A 29 2.45 -8.47 -9.08
C PHE A 29 3.30 -7.73 -8.05
N LYS A 30 4.20 -6.87 -8.52
CA LYS A 30 5.10 -6.10 -7.67
C LYS A 30 5.08 -4.63 -8.04
N MET A 31 5.14 -3.76 -7.03
CA MET A 31 5.40 -2.34 -7.19
C MET A 31 6.39 -1.90 -6.11
N LYS A 32 7.37 -1.11 -6.50
CA LYS A 32 8.31 -0.53 -5.55
C LYS A 32 7.64 0.67 -4.88
N ALA A 33 7.42 0.60 -3.56
CA ALA A 33 6.71 1.65 -2.83
C ALA A 33 7.52 2.95 -2.71
N SER A 34 8.83 2.84 -2.55
CA SER A 34 9.73 4.00 -2.44
C SER A 34 11.13 3.67 -2.97
N GLY A 35 11.88 4.68 -3.26
CA GLY A 35 13.26 4.52 -3.71
C GLY A 35 13.89 5.84 -4.08
N VAL A 36 15.11 5.76 -4.61
CA VAL A 36 15.84 6.89 -5.14
C VAL A 36 15.99 6.69 -6.64
N ASN A 37 15.65 7.70 -7.42
CA ASN A 37 15.88 7.70 -8.85
C ASN A 37 17.40 7.81 -9.09
N ARG A 38 17.96 6.82 -9.79
CA ARG A 38 19.40 6.79 -10.02
C ARG A 38 19.92 7.92 -10.90
N LYS A 39 19.07 8.50 -11.73
CA LYS A 39 19.44 9.60 -12.63
C LYS A 39 19.33 10.97 -11.98
N THR A 40 18.24 11.21 -11.25
CA THR A 40 17.96 12.53 -10.64
C THR A 40 18.34 12.60 -9.17
N GLN A 41 18.70 11.45 -8.53
CA GLN A 41 18.98 11.32 -7.09
C GLN A 41 17.79 11.73 -6.18
N GLU A 42 16.62 11.90 -6.76
CA GLU A 42 15.41 12.27 -6.02
C GLU A 42 14.77 11.03 -5.40
N LYS A 43 14.30 11.19 -4.18
CA LYS A 43 13.47 10.19 -3.50
C LYS A 43 12.07 10.21 -4.09
N PHE A 44 11.52 9.04 -4.38
CA PHE A 44 10.14 8.90 -4.81
C PHE A 44 9.38 7.97 -3.88
N SER A 45 8.09 8.22 -3.74
CA SER A 45 7.13 7.32 -3.11
C SER A 45 5.96 7.12 -4.07
N GLN A 46 5.51 5.90 -4.20
CA GLN A 46 4.41 5.54 -5.10
C GLN A 46 3.54 4.44 -4.50
N ARG A 47 2.27 4.47 -4.82
CA ARG A 47 1.29 3.44 -4.46
C ARG A 47 0.48 3.06 -5.70
N PRO A 48 -0.07 1.85 -5.77
CA PRO A 48 -1.01 1.52 -6.85
C PRO A 48 -2.26 2.38 -6.69
N THR A 49 -2.79 2.85 -7.82
CA THR A 49 -4.08 3.53 -7.82
C THR A 49 -5.18 2.50 -7.62
N LEU A 50 -6.07 2.75 -6.67
CA LEU A 50 -7.20 1.89 -6.36
C LEU A 50 -8.49 2.51 -6.88
N PHE A 51 -9.29 1.71 -7.56
CA PHE A 51 -10.59 2.10 -8.09
C PHE A 51 -11.67 1.13 -7.62
N ASP A 52 -12.87 1.64 -7.44
CA ASP A 52 -14.07 0.83 -7.25
C ASP A 52 -14.57 0.23 -8.59
N ALA A 53 -15.65 -0.54 -8.54
CA ALA A 53 -16.26 -1.15 -9.74
C ALA A 53 -16.73 -0.11 -10.76
N LYS A 54 -17.04 1.11 -10.33
CA LYS A 54 -17.50 2.24 -11.17
C LYS A 54 -16.38 3.18 -11.59
N LYS A 55 -15.12 2.81 -11.34
CA LYS A 55 -13.90 3.60 -11.60
C LYS A 55 -13.74 4.86 -10.74
N ASN A 56 -14.42 4.95 -9.61
CA ASN A 56 -14.14 6.00 -8.65
C ASN A 56 -12.87 5.66 -7.86
N PRO A 57 -12.01 6.63 -7.54
CA PRO A 57 -10.84 6.37 -6.73
C PRO A 57 -11.24 5.97 -5.31
N ILE A 58 -10.56 4.94 -4.78
CA ILE A 58 -10.73 4.47 -3.40
C ILE A 58 -9.63 5.09 -2.55
N SER A 59 -9.96 5.46 -1.31
CA SER A 59 -8.97 5.94 -0.35
C SER A 59 -7.85 4.91 -0.11
N ALA A 60 -6.64 5.40 0.06
CA ALA A 60 -5.47 4.56 0.37
C ALA A 60 -5.60 3.82 1.72
N ASP A 61 -6.49 4.27 2.60
CA ASP A 61 -6.72 3.68 3.92
C ASP A 61 -7.69 2.50 3.88
N THR A 62 -8.28 2.24 2.71
CA THR A 62 -9.18 1.10 2.53
C THR A 62 -8.38 -0.20 2.57
N SER A 63 -8.65 -1.03 3.57
CA SER A 63 -8.05 -2.35 3.69
C SER A 63 -8.73 -3.35 2.76
N ILE A 64 -7.95 -3.98 1.89
CA ILE A 64 -8.41 -5.02 0.97
C ILE A 64 -7.90 -6.35 1.50
N TRP A 65 -8.83 -7.25 1.85
CA TRP A 65 -8.51 -8.55 2.44
C TRP A 65 -8.59 -9.69 1.43
N GLY A 66 -8.04 -10.83 1.82
CA GLY A 66 -8.13 -12.05 1.03
C GLY A 66 -9.57 -12.45 0.71
N GLY A 67 -9.78 -12.99 -0.48
CA GLY A 67 -11.12 -13.30 -1.01
C GLY A 67 -11.78 -12.15 -1.78
N SER A 68 -11.17 -10.95 -1.81
CA SER A 68 -11.64 -9.86 -2.67
C SER A 68 -11.43 -10.19 -4.15
N ILE A 69 -12.40 -9.81 -4.97
CA ILE A 69 -12.33 -9.96 -6.43
C ILE A 69 -11.93 -8.62 -7.04
N MET A 70 -10.87 -8.64 -7.86
CA MET A 70 -10.33 -7.42 -8.42
C MET A 70 -9.76 -7.64 -9.83
N LYS A 71 -9.70 -6.57 -10.61
CA LYS A 71 -8.94 -6.51 -11.86
C LYS A 71 -7.61 -5.80 -11.60
N VAL A 72 -6.54 -6.34 -12.16
CA VAL A 72 -5.19 -5.79 -11.97
C VAL A 72 -4.68 -5.27 -13.30
N ALA A 73 -4.32 -4.00 -13.33
CA ALA A 73 -3.57 -3.40 -14.42
C ALA A 73 -2.09 -3.51 -14.13
N TYR A 74 -1.34 -4.13 -15.03
CA TYR A 74 0.08 -4.37 -14.86
C TYR A 74 0.86 -4.12 -16.15
N GLN A 75 2.16 -4.00 -16.00
CA GLN A 75 3.11 -3.88 -17.10
C GLN A 75 4.13 -5.01 -17.00
N PRO A 76 4.29 -5.85 -18.05
CA PRO A 76 5.35 -6.82 -18.08
C PRO A 76 6.70 -6.11 -18.28
N MET A 77 7.66 -6.44 -17.41
CA MET A 77 9.01 -5.89 -17.42
C MET A 77 10.01 -7.02 -17.60
N PRO A 78 10.63 -7.15 -18.76
CA PRO A 78 11.70 -8.12 -18.96
C PRO A 78 12.93 -7.74 -18.13
N TYR A 79 13.60 -8.73 -17.57
CA TYR A 79 14.85 -8.55 -16.85
C TYR A 79 15.81 -9.70 -17.13
N PHE A 80 17.07 -9.40 -16.91
CA PHE A 80 18.12 -10.39 -16.94
C PHE A 80 19.03 -10.20 -15.72
N THR A 81 19.33 -11.30 -15.05
CA THR A 81 20.33 -11.34 -13.99
C THR A 81 21.24 -12.56 -14.18
N PRO A 82 22.56 -12.43 -14.01
CA PRO A 82 23.48 -13.55 -14.19
C PRO A 82 23.17 -14.78 -13.34
N MET A 83 22.61 -14.57 -12.16
CA MET A 83 22.27 -15.65 -11.23
C MET A 83 20.97 -16.38 -11.59
N LEU A 84 19.93 -15.64 -12.00
CA LEU A 84 18.59 -16.17 -12.20
C LEU A 84 18.30 -16.44 -13.70
N GLY A 85 19.00 -15.74 -14.61
CA GLY A 85 18.74 -15.79 -16.04
C GLY A 85 17.81 -14.71 -16.55
N ALA A 86 17.19 -14.94 -17.70
CA ALA A 86 16.22 -14.06 -18.32
C ALA A 86 14.81 -14.36 -17.81
N GLY A 87 14.06 -13.33 -17.46
CA GLY A 87 12.71 -13.48 -16.96
C GLY A 87 11.84 -12.25 -17.20
N VAL A 88 10.59 -12.34 -16.77
CA VAL A 88 9.62 -11.25 -16.82
C VAL A 88 9.04 -11.04 -15.44
N SER A 89 9.00 -9.80 -14.98
CA SER A 89 8.29 -9.40 -13.78
C SER A 89 7.02 -8.64 -14.14
N LEU A 90 5.96 -8.80 -13.36
CA LEU A 90 4.70 -8.11 -13.56
C LEU A 90 4.65 -6.89 -12.63
N ARG A 91 4.85 -5.70 -13.23
CA ARG A 91 4.82 -4.45 -12.47
C ARG A 91 3.39 -4.00 -12.27
N LEU A 92 2.95 -3.93 -11.03
CA LEU A 92 1.63 -3.42 -10.67
C LEU A 92 1.50 -1.94 -11.02
N LYS A 93 0.37 -1.55 -11.59
CA LYS A 93 0.04 -0.16 -11.92
C LYS A 93 -1.18 0.33 -11.16
N ALA A 94 -2.29 -0.36 -11.31
CA ALA A 94 -3.56 -0.01 -10.71
C ALA A 94 -4.37 -1.26 -10.40
N VAL A 95 -5.33 -1.12 -9.52
CA VAL A 95 -6.27 -2.19 -9.16
C VAL A 95 -7.68 -1.64 -9.17
N GLN A 96 -8.60 -2.36 -9.80
CA GLN A 96 -10.02 -2.11 -9.72
C GLN A 96 -10.68 -3.19 -8.87
N VAL A 97 -11.25 -2.81 -7.75
CA VAL A 97 -11.94 -3.70 -6.83
C VAL A 97 -13.37 -3.91 -7.31
N ILE A 98 -13.72 -5.15 -7.63
CA ILE A 98 -15.08 -5.51 -8.07
C ILE A 98 -15.92 -5.95 -6.86
N LYS A 99 -15.35 -6.80 -6.00
CA LYS A 99 -15.96 -7.24 -4.75
C LYS A 99 -14.94 -7.07 -3.63
N LEU A 100 -15.26 -6.21 -2.69
CA LEU A 100 -14.42 -5.95 -1.54
C LEU A 100 -14.77 -6.90 -0.39
N VAL A 101 -13.77 -7.58 0.13
CA VAL A 101 -13.83 -8.26 1.43
C VAL A 101 -13.01 -7.41 2.40
N GLN A 102 -13.67 -6.94 3.44
CA GLN A 102 -13.02 -6.27 4.55
C GLN A 102 -12.96 -7.24 5.74
N GLY A 103 -11.82 -7.31 6.39
CA GLY A 103 -11.72 -8.02 7.66
C GLY A 103 -12.59 -7.32 8.69
N LYS A 104 -13.14 -8.09 9.59
CA LYS A 104 -13.72 -7.51 10.81
C LYS A 104 -12.57 -6.84 11.54
N SER A 105 -12.69 -5.54 11.74
CA SER A 105 -11.80 -4.83 12.65
C SER A 105 -11.89 -5.54 14.01
N ASP A 106 -10.75 -5.75 14.65
CA ASP A 106 -10.69 -6.34 16.01
C ASP A 106 -11.50 -5.54 17.04
N ASN A 107 -11.95 -4.34 16.67
CA ASN A 107 -12.84 -3.48 17.47
C ASN A 107 -14.20 -4.14 17.80
N ASN A 108 -14.59 -5.21 17.09
CA ASN A 108 -15.84 -5.94 17.37
C ASN A 108 -15.65 -7.13 18.32
N ILE A 109 -14.45 -7.38 18.81
CA ILE A 109 -14.18 -8.43 19.79
C ILE A 109 -14.64 -7.99 21.18
N PHE A 110 -14.57 -6.69 21.45
CA PHE A 110 -14.98 -6.08 22.71
C PHE A 110 -16.30 -5.32 22.54
N LYS A 111 -17.15 -5.39 23.55
CA LYS A 111 -18.34 -4.55 23.65
C LYS A 111 -17.98 -3.27 24.40
N GLU A 112 -18.73 -2.21 24.15
CA GLU A 112 -18.63 -1.00 24.95
C GLU A 112 -19.04 -1.31 26.40
N GLU A 113 -18.18 -0.95 27.34
CA GLU A 113 -18.41 -1.09 28.77
C GLU A 113 -18.10 0.25 29.45
N ASP A 114 -18.77 0.53 30.55
CA ASP A 114 -18.51 1.73 31.34
C ASP A 114 -17.13 1.63 31.99
N GLY A 115 -16.25 2.61 31.71
CA GLY A 115 -14.91 2.60 32.26
C GLY A 115 -14.03 3.73 31.71
N PHE A 116 -12.75 3.41 31.49
CA PHE A 116 -11.77 4.39 31.01
C PHE A 116 -12.06 4.80 29.57
N GLU A 117 -12.20 6.10 29.34
CA GLU A 117 -12.37 6.70 28.02
C GLU A 117 -11.13 7.53 27.65
N THR A 118 -10.61 7.32 26.45
CA THR A 118 -9.61 8.22 25.87
C THR A 118 -10.30 9.46 25.31
N LYS A 119 -10.06 10.62 25.91
CA LYS A 119 -10.53 11.89 25.33
C LYS A 119 -9.78 12.11 24.02
N SER A 120 -10.50 12.07 22.92
CA SER A 120 -9.98 12.55 21.64
C SER A 120 -9.84 14.06 21.73
N ASN A 121 -8.61 14.55 21.82
CA ASN A 121 -8.30 15.98 21.69
C ASN A 121 -8.65 16.42 20.27
N SER A 122 -9.86 16.89 20.09
CA SER A 122 -10.19 17.84 19.03
C SER A 122 -10.13 19.23 19.65
N GLU A 123 -8.93 19.72 19.93
CA GLU A 123 -8.73 21.13 20.26
C GLU A 123 -8.85 21.94 18.98
N SER A 124 -10.02 22.52 18.79
CA SER A 124 -10.11 23.77 18.05
C SER A 124 -9.79 24.89 19.04
N GLU A 125 -8.61 25.45 18.90
CA GLU A 125 -8.22 26.69 19.57
C GLU A 125 -9.24 27.78 19.27
N ASN A 126 -9.86 28.30 20.29
CA ASN A 126 -10.36 29.66 20.29
C ASN A 126 -9.96 30.32 21.61
N SER A 127 -8.82 30.98 21.54
CA SER A 127 -8.24 31.83 22.57
C SER A 127 -9.09 33.08 22.74
N ASN A 128 -9.69 33.24 23.89
CA ASN A 128 -9.93 34.55 24.45
C ASN A 128 -9.97 34.45 25.97
N VAL A 129 -8.85 34.66 26.61
CA VAL A 129 -8.75 34.86 28.05
C VAL A 129 -8.20 36.25 28.29
N GLN A 130 -9.09 37.14 28.67
CA GLN A 130 -8.75 38.41 29.31
C GLN A 130 -8.18 38.14 30.72
N PRO A 131 -7.12 38.82 31.14
CA PRO A 131 -6.61 38.67 32.49
C PRO A 131 -7.48 39.49 33.46
N THR A 132 -8.06 38.79 34.41
CA THR A 132 -8.67 39.45 35.56
C THR A 132 -7.60 39.66 36.63
N GLU A 133 -7.32 40.90 36.94
CA GLU A 133 -6.51 41.32 38.05
C GLU A 133 -7.06 40.77 39.37
N VAL A 134 -6.22 40.06 40.08
CA VAL A 134 -6.52 39.73 41.50
C VAL A 134 -5.65 40.65 42.34
N GLN A 135 -6.31 41.64 42.95
CA GLN A 135 -5.73 42.46 44.00
C GLN A 135 -5.42 41.60 45.23
N ALA A 136 -4.18 41.60 45.60
CA ALA A 136 -3.74 41.09 46.88
C ALA A 136 -4.10 42.14 47.93
N SER A 137 -5.01 41.79 48.81
CA SER A 137 -5.15 42.48 50.09
C SER A 137 -4.27 41.72 51.11
N SER A 138 -3.23 42.42 51.51
CA SER A 138 -2.43 42.09 52.68
C SER A 138 -3.27 42.34 53.93
N ASP A 139 -3.31 41.33 54.82
CA ASP A 139 -3.45 41.54 56.26
C ASP A 139 -2.73 40.42 57.02
N PHE A 140 -1.69 40.87 57.68
CA PHE A 140 -0.80 40.20 58.64
C PHE A 140 0.02 39.03 58.15
#